data_fcf41fb2716b790f02c9fe741c41ce0e
#
_entry.id   fcf41fb2716b790f02c9fe741c41ce0e
#
_cell.length_a   1.000
_cell.length_b   1.000
_cell.length_c   1.000
_cell.angle_alpha   90.00
_cell.angle_beta   90.00
_cell.angle_gamma   90.00
#
_symmetry.space_group_name_H-M   'P 1'
#
loop_
_entity.id
_entity.type
_entity.pdbx_description
1 polymer ?
#
loop_
_entity_poly.entity_id
_entity_poly.type
_entity_poly.pdbx_seq_one_letter_code
_entity_poly.pdbx_strand_id
1 'polypeptide(L)'
;MKYAVIGHPIDHSLSPVMHNANFETLNCNATYEAINIPEDKFNQIREIISDKALSGFNVTIPHKERIIPFLDEIDEQSETVGAVNTVKIEDGKWTGYNTDGIGYVKGLQRVYPDLKQAYILILGAGGASKGIANELTKYVQPKLTIANRSLDRFNQWRLNVNKIRSSDAELALSEFDIIINTTPAGMNTNQEIPISLKNLDPETLVSDIVYVPFKTPILEQAEAQGNPIYNGLDMFVYQGAESFKIWTGTEPEVEVMKRTVLDYL
;
A
#
# COMPACT_ATOMS: atom_id res chain seq x y z
N MET A 1 25.02 0.84 -6.15
CA MET A 1 24.14 1.11 -4.97
C MET A 1 23.41 -0.17 -4.62
N LYS A 2 23.01 -0.35 -3.35
CA LYS A 2 22.26 -1.54 -2.91
C LYS A 2 20.98 -1.10 -2.22
N TYR A 3 19.89 -1.78 -2.55
CA TYR A 3 18.58 -1.56 -1.97
C TYR A 3 17.96 -2.88 -1.52
N ALA A 4 16.94 -2.82 -0.68
CA ALA A 4 16.27 -4.02 -0.18
C ALA A 4 14.79 -3.77 0.16
N VAL A 5 14.03 -4.83 0.35
CA VAL A 5 12.80 -4.82 1.14
C VAL A 5 13.04 -5.60 2.42
N ILE A 6 12.60 -5.05 3.54
CA ILE A 6 12.63 -5.71 4.86
C ILE A 6 11.21 -6.03 5.33
N GLY A 7 11.01 -7.20 5.90
CA GLY A 7 9.72 -7.67 6.44
C GLY A 7 9.84 -9.05 7.07
N HIS A 8 8.71 -9.62 7.52
CA HIS A 8 8.66 -10.99 8.03
C HIS A 8 7.25 -11.59 7.96
N PRO A 9 7.05 -12.73 7.26
CA PRO A 9 7.96 -13.34 6.27
C PRO A 9 8.10 -12.48 4.99
N ILE A 10 9.19 -12.61 4.24
CA ILE A 10 9.47 -11.78 3.06
C ILE A 10 9.83 -12.56 1.79
N ASP A 11 9.99 -13.88 1.89
CA ASP A 11 10.53 -14.73 0.82
C ASP A 11 9.71 -14.71 -0.48
N HIS A 12 8.43 -14.36 -0.40
CA HIS A 12 7.51 -14.30 -1.55
C HIS A 12 7.38 -12.89 -2.16
N SER A 13 8.20 -11.93 -1.72
CA SER A 13 8.12 -10.56 -2.23
C SER A 13 8.57 -10.46 -3.69
N LEU A 14 7.74 -9.86 -4.53
CA LEU A 14 8.07 -9.56 -5.93
C LEU A 14 8.83 -8.23 -6.10
N SER A 15 9.10 -7.50 -5.01
CA SER A 15 9.87 -6.25 -5.08
C SER A 15 11.27 -6.44 -5.67
N PRO A 16 12.04 -7.51 -5.35
CA PRO A 16 13.36 -7.71 -5.95
C PRO A 16 13.31 -7.85 -7.47
N VAL A 17 12.42 -8.66 -8.02
CA VAL A 17 12.35 -8.86 -9.48
C VAL A 17 11.92 -7.57 -10.18
N MET A 18 10.96 -6.85 -9.61
CA MET A 18 10.45 -5.58 -10.13
C MET A 18 11.55 -4.50 -10.19
N HIS A 19 12.25 -4.26 -9.07
CA HIS A 19 13.26 -3.22 -9.00
C HIS A 19 14.52 -3.56 -9.79
N ASN A 20 14.98 -4.81 -9.78
CA ASN A 20 16.15 -5.22 -10.56
C ASN A 20 15.91 -5.08 -12.07
N ALA A 21 14.73 -5.45 -12.58
CA ALA A 21 14.37 -5.22 -13.99
C ALA A 21 14.38 -3.73 -14.35
N ASN A 22 13.91 -2.87 -13.45
CA ASN A 22 13.95 -1.42 -13.65
C ASN A 22 15.40 -0.88 -13.65
N PHE A 23 16.26 -1.33 -12.73
CA PHE A 23 17.67 -0.97 -12.71
C PHE A 23 18.39 -1.37 -13.99
N GLU A 24 18.15 -2.60 -14.48
CA GLU A 24 18.73 -3.10 -15.71
C GLU A 24 18.31 -2.25 -16.91
N THR A 25 17.01 -1.98 -17.05
CA THR A 25 16.46 -1.16 -18.15
C THR A 25 17.04 0.25 -18.19
N LEU A 26 17.25 0.85 -17.03
CA LEU A 26 17.83 2.19 -16.90
C LEU A 26 19.37 2.19 -16.88
N ASN A 27 20.03 1.04 -17.05
CA ASN A 27 21.48 0.86 -16.92
C ASN A 27 22.02 1.41 -15.58
N CYS A 28 21.24 1.33 -14.51
CA CYS A 28 21.65 1.69 -13.17
C CYS A 28 22.50 0.59 -12.55
N ASN A 29 23.72 0.91 -12.11
CA ASN A 29 24.55 -0.05 -11.37
C ASN A 29 24.06 -0.16 -9.93
N ALA A 30 22.96 -0.86 -9.74
CA ALA A 30 22.29 -1.07 -8.46
C ALA A 30 21.69 -2.48 -8.38
N THR A 31 21.47 -2.96 -7.16
CA THR A 31 20.81 -4.25 -6.87
C THR A 31 19.75 -4.10 -5.80
N TYR A 32 18.77 -4.97 -5.83
CA TYR A 32 17.69 -5.02 -4.84
C TYR A 32 17.49 -6.44 -4.34
N GLU A 33 17.48 -6.63 -3.01
CA GLU A 33 17.27 -7.94 -2.36
C GLU A 33 16.10 -7.92 -1.37
N ALA A 34 15.64 -9.12 -0.96
CA ALA A 34 14.72 -9.27 0.17
C ALA A 34 15.52 -9.66 1.41
N ILE A 35 15.27 -9.02 2.54
CA ILE A 35 15.92 -9.30 3.82
C ILE A 35 14.87 -9.66 4.85
N ASN A 36 14.85 -10.91 5.28
CA ASN A 36 13.94 -11.39 6.32
C ASN A 36 14.42 -10.94 7.70
N ILE A 37 13.62 -10.11 8.37
CA ILE A 37 13.91 -9.59 9.71
C ILE A 37 12.78 -9.98 10.66
N PRO A 38 12.94 -11.05 11.45
CA PRO A 38 11.99 -11.41 12.49
C PRO A 38 11.81 -10.31 13.54
N GLU A 39 10.65 -10.28 14.18
CA GLU A 39 10.28 -9.22 15.12
C GLU A 39 11.23 -9.11 16.34
N ASP A 40 11.75 -10.22 16.82
CA ASP A 40 12.70 -10.28 17.94
C ASP A 40 14.07 -9.69 17.60
N LYS A 41 14.44 -9.65 16.32
CA LYS A 41 15.71 -9.06 15.82
C LYS A 41 15.58 -7.60 15.38
N PHE A 42 14.35 -7.06 15.34
CA PHE A 42 14.12 -5.74 14.77
C PHE A 42 14.84 -4.61 15.53
N ASN A 43 15.09 -4.76 16.81
CA ASN A 43 15.84 -3.76 17.60
C ASN A 43 17.29 -3.59 17.13
N GLN A 44 17.83 -4.52 16.35
CA GLN A 44 19.19 -4.48 15.76
C GLN A 44 19.16 -3.92 14.33
N ILE A 45 18.06 -3.32 13.89
CA ILE A 45 17.84 -2.93 12.48
C ILE A 45 18.95 -1.99 11.95
N ARG A 46 19.41 -1.05 12.76
CA ARG A 46 20.51 -0.14 12.35
C ARG A 46 21.80 -0.89 12.04
N GLU A 47 22.17 -1.86 12.87
CA GLU A 47 23.35 -2.70 12.69
C GLU A 47 23.21 -3.58 11.44
N ILE A 48 22.08 -4.32 11.31
CA ILE A 48 21.79 -5.20 10.18
C ILE A 48 21.88 -4.46 8.84
N ILE A 49 21.29 -3.26 8.76
CA ILE A 49 21.30 -2.46 7.53
C ILE A 49 22.68 -1.86 7.24
N SER A 50 23.42 -1.44 8.27
CA SER A 50 24.79 -0.93 8.13
C SER A 50 25.72 -1.99 7.54
N ASP A 51 25.66 -3.23 8.04
CA ASP A 51 26.47 -4.34 7.55
C ASP A 51 26.20 -4.69 6.08
N LYS A 52 24.99 -4.42 5.60
CA LYS A 52 24.60 -4.60 4.20
C LYS A 52 25.04 -3.47 3.28
N ALA A 53 25.44 -2.32 3.83
CA ALA A 53 25.82 -1.11 3.11
C ALA A 53 24.73 -0.66 2.12
N LEU A 54 23.46 -0.61 2.58
CA LEU A 54 22.33 -0.20 1.77
C LEU A 54 22.31 1.33 1.57
N SER A 55 21.84 1.76 0.39
CA SER A 55 21.56 3.16 0.06
C SER A 55 20.09 3.54 0.35
N GLY A 56 19.23 2.55 0.61
CA GLY A 56 17.83 2.71 0.97
C GLY A 56 17.12 1.36 1.00
N PHE A 57 15.91 1.33 1.55
CA PHE A 57 15.14 0.11 1.64
C PHE A 57 13.64 0.36 1.78
N ASN A 58 12.83 -0.58 1.30
CA ASN A 58 11.41 -0.62 1.63
C ASN A 58 11.18 -1.39 2.94
N VAL A 59 10.10 -1.02 3.61
CA VAL A 59 9.63 -1.65 4.83
C VAL A 59 8.22 -2.18 4.61
N THR A 60 8.00 -3.47 4.88
CA THR A 60 6.67 -4.07 4.82
C THR A 60 6.26 -4.66 6.18
N ILE A 61 5.14 -5.39 6.21
CA ILE A 61 4.61 -6.05 7.40
C ILE A 61 5.69 -6.91 8.08
N PRO A 62 5.80 -6.86 9.43
CA PRO A 62 5.01 -6.07 10.38
C PRO A 62 5.69 -4.75 10.81
N HIS A 63 6.66 -4.23 10.06
CA HIS A 63 7.65 -3.27 10.54
C HIS A 63 7.36 -1.79 10.19
N LYS A 64 6.32 -1.48 9.40
CA LYS A 64 6.07 -0.11 8.90
C LYS A 64 5.90 0.96 9.99
N GLU A 65 5.33 0.60 11.14
CA GLU A 65 5.21 1.49 12.30
C GLU A 65 6.44 1.39 13.22
N ARG A 66 7.03 0.20 13.31
CA ARG A 66 8.17 -0.10 14.21
C ARG A 66 9.48 0.55 13.78
N ILE A 67 9.63 0.90 12.50
CA ILE A 67 10.85 1.53 11.97
C ILE A 67 10.99 2.99 12.42
N ILE A 68 9.88 3.67 12.73
CA ILE A 68 9.84 5.10 13.02
C ILE A 68 10.84 5.53 14.11
N PRO A 69 10.95 4.85 15.26
CA PRO A 69 11.93 5.23 16.30
C PRO A 69 13.40 5.11 15.88
N PHE A 70 13.68 4.44 14.77
CA PHE A 70 15.03 4.24 14.24
C PHE A 70 15.38 5.24 13.12
N LEU A 71 14.47 6.11 12.71
CA LEU A 71 14.70 7.12 11.68
C LEU A 71 15.31 8.40 12.29
N ASP A 72 16.12 9.10 11.51
CA ASP A 72 16.63 10.42 11.86
C ASP A 72 15.66 11.52 11.46
N GLU A 73 14.94 11.30 10.36
CA GLU A 73 13.89 12.19 9.85
C GLU A 73 12.73 11.36 9.29
N ILE A 74 11.56 11.97 9.27
CA ILE A 74 10.35 11.45 8.65
C ILE A 74 9.68 12.59 7.88
N ASP A 75 9.18 12.32 6.68
CA ASP A 75 8.45 13.32 5.92
C ASP A 75 7.06 13.58 6.54
N GLU A 76 6.53 14.79 6.35
CA GLU A 76 5.28 15.25 6.97
C GLU A 76 4.09 14.32 6.68
N GLN A 77 4.02 13.78 5.48
CA GLN A 77 2.97 12.84 5.09
C GLN A 77 3.06 11.53 5.88
N SER A 78 4.25 10.97 6.00
CA SER A 78 4.50 9.74 6.74
C SER A 78 4.31 9.93 8.26
N GLU A 79 4.62 11.11 8.78
CA GLU A 79 4.34 11.46 10.16
C GLU A 79 2.82 11.48 10.45
N THR A 80 2.04 12.05 9.53
CA THR A 80 0.57 12.06 9.63
C THR A 80 -0.01 10.65 9.55
N VAL A 81 0.51 9.80 8.65
CA VAL A 81 0.10 8.40 8.48
C VAL A 81 0.53 7.55 9.69
N GLY A 82 1.68 7.87 10.31
CA GLY A 82 2.27 7.08 11.39
C GLY A 82 2.79 5.72 10.92
N ALA A 83 3.21 5.61 9.65
CA ALA A 83 3.79 4.41 9.06
C ALA A 83 4.75 4.79 7.93
N VAL A 84 5.86 4.07 7.82
CA VAL A 84 6.90 4.24 6.80
C VAL A 84 7.05 2.95 6.01
N ASN A 85 7.03 3.04 4.67
CA ASN A 85 7.30 1.90 3.79
C ASN A 85 8.57 2.09 2.94
N THR A 86 9.21 3.27 3.01
CA THR A 86 10.41 3.59 2.23
C THR A 86 11.38 4.38 3.08
N VAL A 87 12.63 3.95 3.13
CA VAL A 87 13.72 4.66 3.83
C VAL A 87 14.82 4.98 2.82
N LYS A 88 15.23 6.25 2.78
CA LYS A 88 16.44 6.71 2.06
C LYS A 88 17.58 6.84 3.06
N ILE A 89 18.76 6.36 2.67
CA ILE A 89 19.99 6.50 3.44
C ILE A 89 20.95 7.41 2.68
N GLU A 90 21.29 8.55 3.26
CA GLU A 90 22.18 9.53 2.67
C GLU A 90 23.11 10.06 3.78
N ASP A 91 24.41 9.96 3.58
CA ASP A 91 25.44 10.32 4.57
C ASP A 91 25.23 9.72 5.97
N GLY A 92 24.74 8.46 6.00
CA GLY A 92 24.43 7.73 7.23
C GLY A 92 23.11 8.12 7.90
N LYS A 93 22.40 9.12 7.40
CA LYS A 93 21.11 9.59 7.89
C LYS A 93 19.96 8.83 7.22
N TRP A 94 18.99 8.42 8.02
CA TRP A 94 17.81 7.69 7.57
C TRP A 94 16.60 8.59 7.54
N THR A 95 16.04 8.82 6.35
CA THR A 95 14.80 9.58 6.15
C THR A 95 13.67 8.64 5.71
N GLY A 96 12.57 8.65 6.43
CA GLY A 96 11.40 7.81 6.18
C GLY A 96 10.31 8.48 5.36
N TYR A 97 9.70 7.68 4.45
CA TYR A 97 8.61 8.09 3.56
C TYR A 97 7.53 7.02 3.52
N ASN A 98 6.32 7.42 3.10
CA ASN A 98 5.23 6.49 2.80
C ASN A 98 4.72 6.68 1.37
N THR A 99 4.98 5.68 0.53
CA THR A 99 4.59 5.69 -0.88
C THR A 99 3.32 4.89 -1.18
N ASP A 100 2.73 4.22 -0.18
CA ASP A 100 1.55 3.36 -0.37
C ASP A 100 0.34 4.15 -0.90
N GLY A 101 0.04 5.29 -0.28
CA GLY A 101 -1.11 6.12 -0.67
C GLY A 101 -0.96 6.70 -2.07
N ILE A 102 0.21 7.28 -2.37
CA ILE A 102 0.52 7.83 -3.70
C ILE A 102 0.43 6.72 -4.76
N GLY A 103 1.01 5.56 -4.47
CA GLY A 103 0.99 4.40 -5.38
C GLY A 103 -0.43 3.94 -5.68
N TYR A 104 -1.27 3.81 -4.66
CA TYR A 104 -2.66 3.40 -4.84
C TYR A 104 -3.46 4.43 -5.66
N VAL A 105 -3.39 5.71 -5.30
CA VAL A 105 -4.18 6.76 -5.97
C VAL A 105 -3.75 6.95 -7.43
N LYS A 106 -2.46 6.87 -7.75
CA LYS A 106 -1.98 6.89 -9.14
C LYS A 106 -2.56 5.77 -9.99
N GLY A 107 -2.62 4.55 -9.43
CA GLY A 107 -3.25 3.42 -10.10
C GLY A 107 -4.78 3.60 -10.25
N LEU A 108 -5.45 4.00 -9.17
CA LEU A 108 -6.90 4.21 -9.16
C LEU A 108 -7.34 5.27 -10.19
N GLN A 109 -6.60 6.36 -10.35
CA GLN A 109 -6.91 7.42 -11.33
C GLN A 109 -6.88 6.94 -12.78
N ARG A 110 -6.24 5.81 -13.09
CA ARG A 110 -6.26 5.22 -14.44
C ARG A 110 -7.59 4.54 -14.76
N VAL A 111 -8.27 4.01 -13.76
CA VAL A 111 -9.55 3.30 -13.92
C VAL A 111 -10.73 4.13 -13.47
N TYR A 112 -10.52 5.11 -12.60
CA TYR A 112 -11.52 6.05 -12.13
C TYR A 112 -10.96 7.49 -12.12
N PRO A 113 -10.96 8.21 -13.27
CA PRO A 113 -10.27 9.49 -13.43
C PRO A 113 -10.86 10.63 -12.58
N ASP A 114 -12.17 10.66 -12.37
CA ASP A 114 -12.86 11.75 -11.65
C ASP A 114 -13.07 11.44 -10.16
N LEU A 115 -11.99 11.33 -9.42
CA LEU A 115 -12.05 11.08 -7.97
C LEU A 115 -12.75 12.19 -7.19
N LYS A 116 -12.76 13.44 -7.69
CA LYS A 116 -13.31 14.59 -6.95
C LYS A 116 -14.81 14.47 -6.70
N GLN A 117 -15.53 13.73 -7.53
CA GLN A 117 -16.96 13.51 -7.40
C GLN A 117 -17.29 12.24 -6.60
N ALA A 118 -16.33 11.33 -6.42
CA ALA A 118 -16.55 10.01 -5.86
C ALA A 118 -16.81 10.02 -4.35
N TYR A 119 -17.81 9.24 -3.91
CA TYR A 119 -17.98 8.81 -2.53
C TYR A 119 -17.21 7.51 -2.32
N ILE A 120 -16.20 7.54 -1.44
CA ILE A 120 -15.26 6.42 -1.26
C ILE A 120 -15.40 5.82 0.12
N LEU A 121 -15.54 4.49 0.18
CA LEU A 121 -15.48 3.68 1.39
C LEU A 121 -14.17 2.91 1.43
N ILE A 122 -13.38 3.08 2.50
CA ILE A 122 -12.23 2.23 2.78
C ILE A 122 -12.57 1.26 3.91
N LEU A 123 -12.34 -0.03 3.68
CA LEU A 123 -12.50 -1.09 4.66
C LEU A 123 -11.15 -1.38 5.34
N GLY A 124 -11.11 -1.23 6.66
CA GLY A 124 -9.91 -1.45 7.47
C GLY A 124 -9.32 -0.16 8.04
N ALA A 125 -8.53 -0.29 9.11
CA ALA A 125 -7.93 0.84 9.84
C ALA A 125 -6.42 0.63 10.12
N GLY A 126 -5.73 -0.12 9.25
CA GLY A 126 -4.29 -0.39 9.34
C GLY A 126 -3.43 0.67 8.65
N GLY A 127 -2.11 0.42 8.55
CA GLY A 127 -1.15 1.35 7.96
C GLY A 127 -1.43 1.66 6.49
N ALA A 128 -1.80 0.66 5.67
CA ALA A 128 -2.17 0.88 4.27
C ALA A 128 -3.42 1.76 4.15
N SER A 129 -4.45 1.48 4.97
CA SER A 129 -5.67 2.31 5.02
C SER A 129 -5.36 3.77 5.35
N LYS A 130 -4.50 4.02 6.35
CA LYS A 130 -4.07 5.38 6.73
C LYS A 130 -3.36 6.09 5.57
N GLY A 131 -2.44 5.41 4.89
CA GLY A 131 -1.70 5.97 3.75
C GLY A 131 -2.62 6.32 2.59
N ILE A 132 -3.50 5.39 2.19
CA ILE A 132 -4.48 5.60 1.11
C ILE A 132 -5.47 6.70 1.48
N ALA A 133 -6.02 6.68 2.70
CA ALA A 133 -6.93 7.70 3.19
C ALA A 133 -6.29 9.09 3.18
N ASN A 134 -5.04 9.21 3.68
CA ASN A 134 -4.32 10.47 3.68
C ASN A 134 -4.14 11.02 2.26
N GLU A 135 -3.76 10.20 1.31
CA GLU A 135 -3.61 10.65 -0.08
C GLU A 135 -4.97 11.05 -0.70
N LEU A 136 -6.01 10.24 -0.49
CA LEU A 136 -7.35 10.51 -1.01
C LEU A 136 -7.97 11.80 -0.43
N THR A 137 -7.63 12.22 0.79
CA THR A 137 -8.13 13.48 1.35
C THR A 137 -7.78 14.69 0.49
N LYS A 138 -6.74 14.62 -0.33
CA LYS A 138 -6.35 15.68 -1.27
C LYS A 138 -7.36 15.86 -2.41
N TYR A 139 -8.20 14.85 -2.66
CA TYR A 139 -9.13 14.80 -3.81
C TYR A 139 -10.60 14.82 -3.40
N VAL A 140 -10.99 14.07 -2.36
CA VAL A 140 -12.38 13.67 -2.12
C VAL A 140 -12.99 14.12 -0.79
N GLN A 141 -12.32 14.95 0.00
CA GLN A 141 -12.96 15.46 1.23
C GLN A 141 -14.20 16.33 0.90
N PRO A 142 -15.31 16.15 1.62
CA PRO A 142 -15.58 15.29 2.78
C PRO A 142 -16.16 13.90 2.44
N LYS A 143 -16.08 13.44 1.21
CA LYS A 143 -16.74 12.23 0.70
C LYS A 143 -15.99 10.91 1.01
N LEU A 144 -15.02 10.95 1.91
CA LEU A 144 -14.24 9.78 2.31
C LEU A 144 -14.73 9.22 3.64
N THR A 145 -15.11 7.94 3.62
CA THR A 145 -15.54 7.19 4.81
C THR A 145 -14.62 5.99 5.03
N ILE A 146 -14.21 5.79 6.28
CA ILE A 146 -13.41 4.63 6.68
C ILE A 146 -14.27 3.74 7.59
N ALA A 147 -14.39 2.46 7.25
CA ALA A 147 -15.11 1.49 8.06
C ALA A 147 -14.17 0.47 8.67
N ASN A 148 -14.38 0.15 9.94
CA ASN A 148 -13.65 -0.92 10.62
C ASN A 148 -14.57 -1.65 11.63
N ARG A 149 -14.24 -2.91 11.93
CA ARG A 149 -15.01 -3.70 12.92
C ARG A 149 -15.02 -3.04 14.31
N SER A 150 -13.88 -2.50 14.74
CA SER A 150 -13.73 -1.79 16.02
C SER A 150 -13.39 -0.32 15.80
N LEU A 151 -14.13 0.59 16.42
CA LEU A 151 -13.87 2.02 16.37
C LEU A 151 -12.61 2.42 17.16
N ASP A 152 -12.18 1.60 18.12
CA ASP A 152 -10.98 1.88 18.92
C ASP A 152 -9.70 1.99 18.08
N ARG A 153 -9.67 1.34 16.93
CA ARG A 153 -8.58 1.46 15.95
C ARG A 153 -8.41 2.87 15.42
N PHE A 154 -9.42 3.71 15.50
CA PHE A 154 -9.38 5.11 15.06
C PHE A 154 -8.84 6.10 16.10
N ASN A 155 -8.61 5.67 17.36
CA ASN A 155 -8.13 6.55 18.42
C ASN A 155 -6.79 7.24 18.10
N GLN A 156 -5.97 6.61 17.28
CA GLN A 156 -4.66 7.14 16.85
C GLN A 156 -4.68 7.81 15.47
N TRP A 157 -5.86 7.91 14.83
CA TRP A 157 -5.98 8.52 13.52
C TRP A 157 -6.07 10.04 13.63
N ARG A 158 -5.10 10.74 13.06
CA ARG A 158 -5.06 12.21 13.00
C ARG A 158 -5.92 12.78 11.85
N LEU A 159 -6.31 11.94 10.88
CA LEU A 159 -7.10 12.36 9.72
C LEU A 159 -8.54 12.70 10.12
N ASN A 160 -9.02 13.85 9.62
CA ASN A 160 -10.40 14.28 9.77
C ASN A 160 -11.26 13.71 8.62
N VAL A 161 -11.69 12.46 8.78
CA VAL A 161 -12.52 11.72 7.84
C VAL A 161 -13.67 11.05 8.57
N ASN A 162 -14.75 10.71 7.85
CA ASN A 162 -15.86 9.98 8.46
C ASN A 162 -15.40 8.56 8.87
N LYS A 163 -15.74 8.12 10.08
CA LYS A 163 -15.31 6.85 10.68
C LYS A 163 -16.52 6.10 11.20
N ILE A 164 -16.80 4.93 10.66
CA ILE A 164 -18.00 4.13 11.00
C ILE A 164 -17.63 2.68 11.30
N ARG A 165 -18.60 1.92 11.83
CA ARG A 165 -18.47 0.46 11.94
C ARG A 165 -18.70 -0.19 10.58
N SER A 166 -18.06 -1.34 10.33
CA SER A 166 -18.30 -2.12 9.10
C SER A 166 -19.77 -2.54 8.97
N SER A 167 -20.47 -2.83 10.08
CA SER A 167 -21.90 -3.12 10.08
C SER A 167 -22.77 -1.96 9.59
N ASP A 168 -22.36 -0.72 9.88
CA ASP A 168 -23.12 0.47 9.45
C ASP A 168 -22.84 0.73 7.95
N ALA A 169 -21.61 0.49 7.50
CA ALA A 169 -21.23 0.56 6.09
C ALA A 169 -22.03 -0.42 5.22
N GLU A 170 -22.30 -1.65 5.70
CA GLU A 170 -23.10 -2.66 4.98
C GLU A 170 -24.52 -2.17 4.65
N LEU A 171 -25.10 -1.30 5.48
CA LEU A 171 -26.43 -0.74 5.28
C LEU A 171 -26.44 0.41 4.25
N ALA A 172 -25.30 0.99 3.96
CA ALA A 172 -25.15 2.19 3.14
C ALA A 172 -24.28 1.95 1.89
N LEU A 173 -24.06 0.70 1.47
CA LEU A 173 -23.14 0.39 0.35
C LEU A 173 -23.52 1.07 -0.96
N SER A 174 -24.82 1.24 -1.23
CA SER A 174 -25.31 1.93 -2.44
C SER A 174 -25.01 3.43 -2.48
N GLU A 175 -24.48 4.00 -1.39
CA GLU A 175 -24.09 5.42 -1.35
C GLU A 175 -22.64 5.65 -1.83
N PHE A 176 -21.87 4.57 -2.08
CA PHE A 176 -20.47 4.66 -2.43
C PHE A 176 -20.20 4.30 -3.88
N ASP A 177 -19.44 5.15 -4.57
CA ASP A 177 -18.98 4.92 -5.93
C ASP A 177 -17.78 3.97 -5.98
N ILE A 178 -16.97 3.97 -4.90
CA ILE A 178 -15.76 3.13 -4.79
C ILE A 178 -15.69 2.51 -3.40
N ILE A 179 -15.47 1.19 -3.34
CA ILE A 179 -15.19 0.45 -2.11
C ILE A 179 -13.77 -0.12 -2.21
N ILE A 180 -12.93 0.15 -1.20
CA ILE A 180 -11.52 -0.25 -1.17
C ILE A 180 -11.30 -1.18 0.01
N ASN A 181 -11.01 -2.46 -0.23
CA ASN A 181 -10.56 -3.37 0.81
C ASN A 181 -9.07 -3.13 1.11
N THR A 182 -8.76 -2.80 2.35
CA THR A 182 -7.39 -2.69 2.87
C THR A 182 -7.13 -3.65 4.03
N THR A 183 -8.06 -4.58 4.26
CA THR A 183 -7.92 -5.62 5.29
C THR A 183 -7.13 -6.81 4.76
N PRO A 184 -6.63 -7.71 5.62
CA PRO A 184 -5.99 -8.96 5.18
C PRO A 184 -7.00 -10.03 4.71
N ALA A 185 -8.31 -9.77 4.70
CA ALA A 185 -9.32 -10.68 4.19
C ALA A 185 -9.08 -10.94 2.68
N GLY A 186 -9.08 -12.20 2.28
CA GLY A 186 -8.80 -12.61 0.91
C GLY A 186 -7.31 -12.75 0.56
N MET A 187 -6.39 -12.44 1.48
CA MET A 187 -4.95 -12.59 1.25
C MET A 187 -4.52 -14.06 1.36
N ASN A 188 -3.67 -14.51 0.44
CA ASN A 188 -3.18 -15.88 0.35
C ASN A 188 -4.34 -16.91 0.26
N THR A 189 -4.46 -17.80 1.25
CA THR A 189 -5.52 -18.83 1.32
C THR A 189 -6.75 -18.40 2.13
N ASN A 190 -6.78 -17.17 2.64
CA ASN A 190 -7.92 -16.64 3.40
C ASN A 190 -9.10 -16.40 2.46
N GLN A 191 -10.23 -17.05 2.72
CA GLN A 191 -11.47 -16.92 1.95
C GLN A 191 -12.49 -15.95 2.56
N GLU A 192 -12.07 -15.17 3.56
CA GLU A 192 -12.95 -14.17 4.19
C GLU A 192 -13.26 -13.00 3.25
N ILE A 193 -14.51 -12.54 3.34
CA ILE A 193 -14.98 -11.31 2.71
C ILE A 193 -15.22 -10.30 3.84
N PRO A 194 -14.61 -9.10 3.80
CA PRO A 194 -14.61 -8.19 4.93
C PRO A 194 -15.98 -7.56 5.21
N ILE A 195 -16.88 -7.55 4.21
CA ILE A 195 -18.20 -6.93 4.26
C ILE A 195 -19.13 -7.61 3.25
N SER A 196 -20.42 -7.72 3.56
CA SER A 196 -21.42 -8.27 2.62
C SER A 196 -21.70 -7.30 1.48
N LEU A 197 -21.66 -7.73 0.23
CA LEU A 197 -21.91 -6.90 -0.96
C LEU A 197 -23.38 -6.94 -1.44
N LYS A 198 -24.33 -7.36 -0.61
CA LYS A 198 -25.76 -7.58 -1.04
C LYS A 198 -26.45 -6.32 -1.55
N ASN A 199 -26.11 -5.14 -1.03
CA ASN A 199 -26.75 -3.88 -1.35
C ASN A 199 -25.83 -2.95 -2.18
N LEU A 200 -24.93 -3.53 -2.94
CA LEU A 200 -24.01 -2.79 -3.79
C LEU A 200 -24.73 -2.22 -5.00
N ASP A 201 -24.43 -0.96 -5.34
CA ASP A 201 -24.90 -0.38 -6.61
C ASP A 201 -24.11 -1.05 -7.77
N PRO A 202 -24.75 -1.40 -8.91
CA PRO A 202 -24.09 -2.05 -10.04
C PRO A 202 -22.90 -1.29 -10.63
N GLU A 203 -22.88 0.04 -10.51
CA GLU A 203 -21.79 0.88 -11.03
C GLU A 203 -20.63 1.05 -10.03
N THR A 204 -20.79 0.61 -8.77
CA THR A 204 -19.76 0.75 -7.75
C THR A 204 -18.50 -0.03 -8.13
N LEU A 205 -17.35 0.64 -8.16
CA LEU A 205 -16.03 0.01 -8.31
C LEU A 205 -15.63 -0.67 -6.99
N VAL A 206 -15.40 -1.96 -7.02
CA VAL A 206 -14.85 -2.70 -5.88
C VAL A 206 -13.36 -2.93 -6.08
N SER A 207 -12.56 -2.44 -5.14
CA SER A 207 -11.11 -2.52 -5.17
C SER A 207 -10.56 -3.29 -3.97
N ASP A 208 -9.45 -3.98 -4.19
CA ASP A 208 -8.67 -4.63 -3.14
C ASP A 208 -7.18 -4.27 -3.30
N ILE A 209 -6.48 -3.98 -2.20
CA ILE A 209 -5.04 -3.72 -2.24
C ILE A 209 -4.20 -4.99 -2.37
N VAL A 210 -4.82 -6.16 -2.18
CA VAL A 210 -4.20 -7.46 -2.40
C VAL A 210 -4.07 -7.72 -3.90
N TYR A 211 -2.93 -8.28 -4.32
CA TYR A 211 -2.66 -8.68 -5.70
C TYR A 211 -2.30 -10.16 -5.84
N VAL A 212 -2.09 -10.86 -4.72
CA VAL A 212 -1.94 -12.32 -4.67
C VAL A 212 -2.90 -12.89 -3.61
N PRO A 213 -3.95 -13.59 -4.03
CA PRO A 213 -4.32 -13.95 -5.41
C PRO A 213 -4.71 -12.73 -6.25
N PHE A 214 -4.65 -12.86 -7.58
CA PHE A 214 -4.99 -11.76 -8.51
C PHE A 214 -6.45 -11.29 -8.37
N LYS A 215 -7.36 -12.21 -8.05
CA LYS A 215 -8.74 -11.92 -7.62
C LYS A 215 -8.96 -12.49 -6.22
N THR A 216 -9.27 -11.63 -5.28
CA THR A 216 -9.65 -12.00 -3.91
C THR A 216 -11.14 -12.35 -3.85
N PRO A 217 -11.63 -13.06 -2.83
CA PRO A 217 -13.05 -13.41 -2.71
C PRO A 217 -14.01 -12.24 -2.82
N ILE A 218 -13.64 -11.05 -2.32
CA ILE A 218 -14.48 -9.85 -2.48
C ILE A 218 -14.55 -9.39 -3.94
N LEU A 219 -13.44 -9.45 -4.68
CA LEU A 219 -13.41 -9.10 -6.11
C LEU A 219 -14.17 -10.13 -6.95
N GLU A 220 -14.03 -11.43 -6.66
CA GLU A 220 -14.81 -12.48 -7.34
C GLU A 220 -16.31 -12.30 -7.14
N GLN A 221 -16.74 -11.99 -5.91
CA GLN A 221 -18.15 -11.74 -5.61
C GLN A 221 -18.67 -10.49 -6.31
N ALA A 222 -17.91 -9.39 -6.33
CA ALA A 222 -18.29 -8.17 -7.01
C ALA A 222 -18.42 -8.39 -8.53
N GLU A 223 -17.44 -9.04 -9.15
CA GLU A 223 -17.46 -9.36 -10.58
C GLU A 223 -18.64 -10.25 -10.96
N ALA A 224 -18.97 -11.25 -10.11
CA ALA A 224 -20.14 -12.11 -10.31
C ALA A 224 -21.49 -11.35 -10.22
N GLN A 225 -21.53 -10.19 -9.57
CA GLN A 225 -22.66 -9.29 -9.50
C GLN A 225 -22.69 -8.29 -10.67
N GLY A 226 -21.64 -8.25 -11.50
CA GLY A 226 -21.50 -7.33 -12.62
C GLY A 226 -20.78 -6.02 -12.30
N ASN A 227 -20.27 -5.85 -11.09
CA ASN A 227 -19.54 -4.66 -10.69
C ASN A 227 -18.15 -4.59 -11.33
N PRO A 228 -17.63 -3.41 -11.66
CA PRO A 228 -16.23 -3.23 -12.03
C PRO A 228 -15.31 -3.55 -10.84
N ILE A 229 -14.18 -4.19 -11.12
CA ILE A 229 -13.21 -4.59 -10.09
C ILE A 229 -11.83 -4.01 -10.37
N TYR A 230 -11.05 -3.79 -9.30
CA TYR A 230 -9.68 -3.29 -9.39
C TYR A 230 -8.82 -3.90 -8.28
N ASN A 231 -7.71 -4.57 -8.65
CA ASN A 231 -6.81 -5.23 -7.70
C ASN A 231 -5.59 -4.38 -7.32
N GLY A 232 -4.79 -4.89 -6.39
CA GLY A 232 -3.64 -4.18 -5.81
C GLY A 232 -2.38 -4.12 -6.67
N LEU A 233 -2.36 -4.68 -7.87
CA LEU A 233 -1.15 -4.76 -8.70
C LEU A 233 -0.57 -3.37 -9.01
N ASP A 234 -1.40 -2.45 -9.46
CA ASP A 234 -0.94 -1.10 -9.79
C ASP A 234 -0.43 -0.36 -8.54
N MET A 235 -1.09 -0.53 -7.38
CA MET A 235 -0.56 -0.01 -6.12
C MET A 235 0.84 -0.55 -5.83
N PHE A 236 1.03 -1.87 -5.96
CA PHE A 236 2.32 -2.50 -5.73
C PHE A 236 3.42 -1.93 -6.65
N VAL A 237 3.10 -1.73 -7.92
CA VAL A 237 4.05 -1.18 -8.91
C VAL A 237 4.33 0.30 -8.62
N TYR A 238 3.30 1.13 -8.49
CA TYR A 238 3.49 2.58 -8.33
C TYR A 238 4.14 2.96 -7.00
N GLN A 239 3.86 2.25 -5.88
CA GLN A 239 4.56 2.53 -4.63
C GLN A 239 6.07 2.22 -4.74
N GLY A 240 6.43 1.16 -5.47
CA GLY A 240 7.82 0.84 -5.77
C GLY A 240 8.47 1.86 -6.70
N ALA A 241 7.75 2.33 -7.70
CA ALA A 241 8.18 3.39 -8.60
C ALA A 241 8.48 4.71 -7.85
N GLU A 242 7.61 5.10 -6.92
CA GLU A 242 7.85 6.26 -6.06
C GLU A 242 9.07 6.06 -5.14
N SER A 243 9.23 4.87 -4.56
CA SER A 243 10.42 4.54 -3.76
C SER A 243 11.71 4.68 -4.57
N PHE A 244 11.71 4.14 -5.79
CA PHE A 244 12.84 4.27 -6.72
C PHE A 244 13.18 5.74 -7.00
N LYS A 245 12.16 6.57 -7.27
CA LYS A 245 12.33 8.01 -7.52
C LYS A 245 12.91 8.74 -6.29
N ILE A 246 12.45 8.41 -5.09
CA ILE A 246 12.98 8.96 -3.83
C ILE A 246 14.47 8.64 -3.67
N TRP A 247 14.89 7.42 -3.98
CA TRP A 247 16.28 7.00 -3.80
C TRP A 247 17.22 7.57 -4.85
N THR A 248 16.78 7.64 -6.11
CA THR A 248 17.66 7.90 -7.25
C THR A 248 17.48 9.27 -7.87
N GLY A 249 16.36 9.94 -7.62
CA GLY A 249 15.96 11.15 -8.32
C GLY A 249 15.61 10.96 -9.80
N THR A 250 15.56 9.70 -10.27
CA THR A 250 15.30 9.34 -11.67
C THR A 250 13.88 8.80 -11.83
N GLU A 251 13.23 9.09 -12.96
CA GLU A 251 11.92 8.50 -13.26
C GLU A 251 12.07 7.01 -13.58
N PRO A 252 11.24 6.14 -12.97
CA PRO A 252 11.26 4.71 -13.23
C PRO A 252 10.54 4.33 -14.53
N GLU A 253 10.89 3.18 -15.09
CA GLU A 253 10.20 2.56 -16.22
C GLU A 253 9.01 1.70 -15.73
N VAL A 254 7.92 2.37 -15.37
CA VAL A 254 6.74 1.77 -14.70
C VAL A 254 6.16 0.59 -15.50
N GLU A 255 6.11 0.68 -16.82
CA GLU A 255 5.57 -0.40 -17.66
C GLU A 255 6.48 -1.64 -17.65
N VAL A 256 7.80 -1.47 -17.53
CA VAL A 256 8.74 -2.58 -17.33
C VAL A 256 8.51 -3.22 -15.96
N MET A 257 8.42 -2.39 -14.91
CA MET A 257 8.14 -2.87 -13.55
C MET A 257 6.84 -3.69 -13.51
N LYS A 258 5.77 -3.18 -14.13
CA LYS A 258 4.45 -3.83 -14.15
C LYS A 258 4.49 -5.16 -14.93
N ARG A 259 5.06 -5.16 -16.13
CA ARG A 259 5.18 -6.38 -16.96
C ARG A 259 5.98 -7.45 -16.23
N THR A 260 7.12 -7.07 -15.63
CA THR A 260 7.95 -8.02 -14.87
C THR A 260 7.16 -8.68 -13.74
N VAL A 261 6.36 -7.92 -12.98
CA VAL A 261 5.54 -8.50 -11.91
C VAL A 261 4.49 -9.46 -12.48
N LEU A 262 3.84 -9.09 -13.59
CA LEU A 262 2.84 -9.94 -14.25
C LEU A 262 3.40 -11.27 -14.74
N ASP A 263 4.67 -11.31 -15.18
CA ASP A 263 5.34 -12.53 -15.63
C ASP A 263 5.60 -13.53 -14.48
N TYR A 264 5.47 -13.09 -13.20
CA TYR A 264 5.66 -13.90 -11.99
C TYR A 264 4.35 -14.24 -11.26
N LEU A 265 3.20 -13.72 -11.68
CA LEU A 265 1.88 -13.99 -11.12
C LEU A 265 1.15 -15.09 -11.89
#